data_e4a70a5d81aee3dff23c83c40ea3c82c
#
_entry.id   e4a70a5d81aee3dff23c83c40ea3c82c
#
_cell.length_a   1.000
_cell.length_b   1.000
_cell.length_c   1.000
_cell.angle_alpha   90.00
_cell.angle_beta   90.00
_cell.angle_gamma   90.00
#
_symmetry.space_group_name_H-M   'P 1'
#
loop_
_entity.id
_entity.type
_entity.pdbx_description
1 polymer ?
#
loop_
_entity_poly.entity_id
_entity_poly.type
_entity_poly.pdbx_seq_one_letter_code
_entity_poly.pdbx_strand_id
1 'polypeptide(L)'
;MPQQRGAFTVTEAGITWKCSRCDTDNPLDAMACSVCGTTFAASFRPPVELPQRDPNTVAMYSLFFPGAGHWYLGLRAAAIARAVMSVWVILVALLAAINDQLVMAATFGLAAFGWWGIAAHDAYREARGEPKSVILTGRTFVYVVLGLLFLMGTLLVATAMRANR
;
A
#
# COMPACT_ATOMS: atom_id res chain seq x y z
N MET A 1 -20.45 6.78 2.32
CA MET A 1 -20.97 7.21 1.00
C MET A 1 -20.91 6.01 0.07
N PRO A 2 -21.98 5.64 -0.64
CA PRO A 2 -21.94 4.52 -1.57
C PRO A 2 -20.88 4.82 -2.65
N GLN A 3 -20.00 3.87 -2.91
CA GLN A 3 -19.06 3.95 -4.02
C GLN A 3 -19.86 4.08 -5.32
N GLN A 4 -19.73 5.21 -5.99
CA GLN A 4 -20.38 5.40 -7.29
C GLN A 4 -19.78 4.41 -8.28
N ARG A 5 -20.65 3.69 -9.00
CA ARG A 5 -20.23 2.90 -10.16
C ARG A 5 -19.65 3.85 -11.21
N GLY A 6 -18.69 3.38 -11.97
CA GLY A 6 -18.24 4.08 -13.14
C GLY A 6 -19.45 4.49 -14.00
N ALA A 7 -19.48 5.71 -14.45
CA ALA A 7 -20.53 6.25 -15.28
C ALA A 7 -19.96 6.69 -16.62
N PHE A 8 -20.75 6.57 -17.68
CA PHE A 8 -20.43 7.16 -18.98
C PHE A 8 -21.01 8.56 -19.02
N THR A 9 -20.21 9.51 -19.51
CA THR A 9 -20.64 10.88 -19.76
C THR A 9 -20.57 11.11 -21.26
N VAL A 10 -21.67 11.55 -21.84
CA VAL A 10 -21.74 11.92 -23.26
C VAL A 10 -21.64 13.44 -23.35
N THR A 11 -20.64 13.94 -24.04
CA THR A 11 -20.43 15.37 -24.29
C THR A 11 -20.35 15.60 -25.80
N GLU A 12 -20.42 16.85 -26.25
CA GLU A 12 -20.21 17.19 -27.67
C GLU A 12 -18.83 16.76 -28.19
N ALA A 13 -17.85 16.63 -27.30
CA ALA A 13 -16.49 16.17 -27.60
C ALA A 13 -16.36 14.64 -27.68
N GLY A 14 -17.40 13.87 -27.34
CA GLY A 14 -17.42 12.41 -27.38
C GLY A 14 -17.91 11.76 -26.08
N ILE A 15 -17.68 10.45 -26.00
CA ILE A 15 -18.05 9.63 -24.83
C ILE A 15 -16.81 9.47 -23.95
N THR A 16 -16.97 9.80 -22.68
CA THR A 16 -15.96 9.56 -21.63
C THR A 16 -16.49 8.62 -20.59
N TRP A 17 -15.57 7.95 -19.85
CA TRP A 17 -15.95 7.16 -18.68
C TRP A 17 -15.35 7.75 -17.42
N LYS A 18 -16.16 7.79 -16.37
CA LYS A 18 -15.78 8.32 -15.06
C LYS A 18 -15.19 7.23 -14.20
N CYS A 19 -13.99 7.48 -13.67
CA CYS A 19 -13.33 6.54 -12.79
C CYS A 19 -14.07 6.43 -11.45
N SER A 20 -14.46 5.23 -11.04
CA SER A 20 -15.14 4.99 -9.76
C SER A 20 -14.29 5.30 -8.52
N ARG A 21 -12.97 5.42 -8.69
CA ARG A 21 -12.03 5.63 -7.58
C ARG A 21 -11.65 7.08 -7.34
N CYS A 22 -11.47 7.88 -8.38
CA CYS A 22 -10.98 9.26 -8.28
C CYS A 22 -11.86 10.28 -9.02
N ASP A 23 -13.00 9.85 -9.57
CA ASP A 23 -13.97 10.65 -10.32
C ASP A 23 -13.39 11.39 -11.55
N THR A 24 -12.21 11.00 -12.01
CA THR A 24 -11.60 11.57 -13.21
C THR A 24 -12.29 11.05 -14.48
N ASP A 25 -12.62 11.95 -15.39
CA ASP A 25 -13.13 11.58 -16.70
C ASP A 25 -11.96 11.12 -17.62
N ASN A 26 -12.15 9.99 -18.26
CA ASN A 26 -11.17 9.37 -19.14
C ASN A 26 -11.80 9.12 -20.51
N PRO A 27 -11.05 9.22 -21.62
CA PRO A 27 -11.57 8.90 -22.94
C PRO A 27 -11.92 7.40 -23.02
N LEU A 28 -12.86 7.06 -23.91
CA LEU A 28 -13.41 5.70 -24.00
C LEU A 28 -12.38 4.64 -24.38
N ASP A 29 -11.35 5.00 -25.10
CA ASP A 29 -10.23 4.16 -25.53
C ASP A 29 -9.19 3.93 -24.43
N ALA A 30 -9.24 4.70 -23.33
CA ALA A 30 -8.33 4.52 -22.20
C ALA A 30 -8.66 3.24 -21.43
N MET A 31 -7.75 2.27 -21.43
CA MET A 31 -7.88 1.00 -20.70
C MET A 31 -7.70 1.16 -19.19
N ALA A 32 -7.14 2.29 -18.72
CA ALA A 32 -6.94 2.60 -17.31
C ALA A 32 -7.04 4.11 -17.07
N CYS A 33 -7.44 4.49 -15.86
CA CYS A 33 -7.51 5.89 -15.45
C CYS A 33 -6.12 6.54 -15.47
N SER A 34 -6.02 7.68 -16.15
CA SER A 34 -4.78 8.46 -16.32
C SER A 34 -4.22 8.97 -14.97
N VAL A 35 -5.07 9.13 -13.95
CA VAL A 35 -4.68 9.69 -12.65
C VAL A 35 -4.33 8.60 -11.64
N CYS A 36 -5.20 7.60 -11.44
CA CYS A 36 -5.02 6.61 -10.37
C CYS A 36 -4.65 5.20 -10.85
N GLY A 37 -4.62 4.97 -12.17
CA GLY A 37 -4.29 3.69 -12.77
C GLY A 37 -5.36 2.60 -12.63
N THR A 38 -6.54 2.91 -12.09
CA THR A 38 -7.66 1.96 -12.01
C THR A 38 -8.09 1.56 -13.42
N THR A 39 -8.14 0.26 -13.71
CA THR A 39 -8.55 -0.23 -15.04
C THR A 39 -10.01 0.09 -15.32
N PHE A 40 -10.33 0.27 -16.61
CA PHE A 40 -11.71 0.45 -17.08
C PHE A 40 -12.64 -0.62 -16.51
N ALA A 41 -12.28 -1.90 -16.65
CA ALA A 41 -13.08 -3.01 -16.15
C ALA A 41 -13.30 -2.96 -14.63
N ALA A 42 -12.31 -2.51 -13.85
CA ALA A 42 -12.43 -2.39 -12.40
C ALA A 42 -13.40 -1.26 -12.00
N SER A 43 -13.50 -0.18 -12.80
CA SER A 43 -14.42 0.93 -12.54
C SER A 43 -15.89 0.55 -12.67
N PHE A 44 -16.19 -0.47 -13.46
CA PHE A 44 -17.57 -0.95 -13.70
C PHE A 44 -17.93 -2.21 -12.93
N ARG A 45 -16.98 -2.81 -12.20
CA ARG A 45 -17.31 -3.90 -11.28
C ARG A 45 -18.20 -3.38 -10.15
N PRO A 46 -19.20 -4.18 -9.71
CA PRO A 46 -19.94 -3.82 -8.52
C PRO A 46 -18.95 -3.62 -7.35
N PRO A 47 -19.18 -2.61 -6.49
CA PRO A 47 -18.38 -2.45 -5.30
C PRO A 47 -18.35 -3.77 -4.53
N VAL A 48 -17.17 -4.24 -4.16
CA VAL A 48 -17.06 -5.34 -3.21
C VAL A 48 -17.62 -4.78 -1.92
N GLU A 49 -18.80 -5.22 -1.52
CA GLU A 49 -19.35 -4.90 -0.19
C GLU A 49 -18.42 -5.55 0.84
N LEU A 50 -17.45 -4.77 1.31
CA LEU A 50 -16.62 -5.19 2.43
C LEU A 50 -17.54 -5.29 3.65
N PRO A 51 -17.47 -6.40 4.41
CA PRO A 51 -18.24 -6.50 5.63
C PRO A 51 -17.94 -5.28 6.51
N GLN A 52 -18.99 -4.59 6.94
CA GLN A 52 -18.85 -3.45 7.86
C GLN A 52 -18.22 -3.97 9.15
N ARG A 53 -16.95 -3.73 9.32
CA ARG A 53 -16.17 -4.11 10.50
C ARG A 53 -15.84 -2.85 11.28
N ASP A 54 -15.81 -2.96 12.60
CA ASP A 54 -15.38 -1.85 13.44
C ASP A 54 -13.94 -1.43 13.08
N PRO A 55 -13.73 -0.16 12.67
CA PRO A 55 -12.42 0.32 12.22
C PRO A 55 -11.33 0.20 13.29
N ASN A 56 -11.67 0.36 14.58
CA ASN A 56 -10.71 0.23 15.66
C ASN A 56 -10.25 -1.21 15.82
N THR A 57 -11.16 -2.17 15.74
CA THR A 57 -10.84 -3.59 15.76
C THR A 57 -9.92 -3.96 14.59
N VAL A 58 -10.21 -3.47 13.39
CA VAL A 58 -9.38 -3.71 12.21
C VAL A 58 -7.97 -3.13 12.37
N ALA A 59 -7.84 -1.91 12.89
CA ALA A 59 -6.55 -1.30 13.18
C ALA A 59 -5.77 -2.09 14.22
N MET A 60 -6.43 -2.55 15.29
CA MET A 60 -5.81 -3.38 16.34
C MET A 60 -5.23 -4.67 15.77
N TYR A 61 -5.93 -5.37 14.89
CA TYR A 61 -5.36 -6.54 14.21
C TYR A 61 -4.08 -6.19 13.43
N SER A 62 -4.03 -5.04 12.76
CA SER A 62 -2.84 -4.60 12.03
C SER A 62 -1.70 -4.15 12.95
N LEU A 63 -2.00 -3.73 14.19
CA LEU A 63 -0.98 -3.46 15.21
C LEU A 63 -0.37 -4.75 15.77
N PHE A 64 -1.10 -5.86 15.83
CA PHE A 64 -0.50 -7.15 16.17
C PHE A 64 0.41 -7.67 15.05
N PHE A 65 -0.06 -7.59 13.81
CA PHE A 65 0.73 -7.99 12.65
C PHE A 65 0.32 -7.18 11.41
N PRO A 66 1.25 -6.46 10.77
CA PRO A 66 0.94 -5.67 9.58
C PRO A 66 0.34 -6.52 8.47
N GLY A 67 -0.87 -6.16 8.06
CA GLY A 67 -1.67 -6.91 7.11
C GLY A 67 -2.82 -7.71 7.72
N ALA A 68 -2.81 -8.04 9.02
CA ALA A 68 -3.88 -8.81 9.64
C ALA A 68 -5.24 -8.11 9.57
N GLY A 69 -5.29 -6.78 9.74
CA GLY A 69 -6.51 -6.00 9.57
C GLY A 69 -7.04 -6.07 8.13
N HIS A 70 -6.14 -6.00 7.13
CA HIS A 70 -6.52 -6.15 5.72
C HIS A 70 -7.03 -7.56 5.41
N TRP A 71 -6.42 -8.59 6.03
CA TRP A 71 -6.92 -9.96 5.93
C TRP A 71 -8.32 -10.09 6.50
N TYR A 72 -8.55 -9.50 7.67
CA TYR A 72 -9.85 -9.47 8.34
C TYR A 72 -10.93 -8.76 7.52
N LEU A 73 -10.56 -7.75 6.71
CA LEU A 73 -11.41 -7.09 5.73
C LEU A 73 -11.62 -7.90 4.44
N GLY A 74 -10.95 -9.03 4.26
CA GLY A 74 -11.00 -9.84 3.03
C GLY A 74 -10.07 -9.33 1.92
N LEU A 75 -9.24 -8.32 2.16
CA LEU A 75 -8.29 -7.75 1.21
C LEU A 75 -6.98 -8.56 1.17
N ARG A 76 -7.07 -9.83 0.75
CA ARG A 76 -5.99 -10.83 0.85
C ARG A 76 -4.68 -10.39 0.20
N ALA A 77 -4.73 -9.85 -1.02
CA ALA A 77 -3.52 -9.41 -1.72
C ALA A 77 -2.80 -8.28 -0.97
N ALA A 78 -3.55 -7.29 -0.47
CA ALA A 78 -3.01 -6.21 0.34
C ALA A 78 -2.45 -6.70 1.68
N ALA A 79 -3.10 -7.69 2.30
CA ALA A 79 -2.65 -8.31 3.53
C ALA A 79 -1.32 -9.04 3.35
N ILE A 80 -1.21 -9.90 2.33
CA ILE A 80 0.01 -10.67 2.02
C ILE A 80 1.16 -9.72 1.70
N ALA A 81 0.94 -8.70 0.87
CA ALA A 81 1.98 -7.75 0.51
C ALA A 81 2.56 -7.03 1.74
N ARG A 82 1.70 -6.60 2.68
CA ARG A 82 2.12 -5.95 3.92
C ARG A 82 2.83 -6.91 4.87
N ALA A 83 2.34 -8.15 4.98
CA ALA A 83 2.96 -9.19 5.80
C ALA A 83 4.37 -9.54 5.30
N VAL A 84 4.54 -9.77 4.00
CA VAL A 84 5.83 -10.09 3.37
C VAL A 84 6.82 -8.95 3.60
N MET A 85 6.41 -7.70 3.38
CA MET A 85 7.25 -6.53 3.63
C MET A 85 7.67 -6.41 5.10
N SER A 86 6.74 -6.68 6.03
CA SER A 86 7.05 -6.65 7.47
C SER A 86 8.11 -7.66 7.84
N VAL A 87 7.95 -8.90 7.39
CA VAL A 87 8.92 -9.97 7.64
C VAL A 87 10.27 -9.60 7.05
N TRP A 88 10.29 -9.09 5.82
CA TRP A 88 11.53 -8.70 5.16
C TRP A 88 12.27 -7.58 5.90
N VAL A 89 11.59 -6.47 6.26
CA VAL A 89 12.21 -5.33 6.95
C VAL A 89 12.74 -5.72 8.32
N ILE A 90 11.97 -6.53 9.08
CA ILE A 90 12.41 -7.06 10.38
C ILE A 90 13.61 -7.97 10.22
N LEU A 91 13.58 -8.88 9.26
CA LEU A 91 14.71 -9.80 9.01
C LEU A 91 15.98 -9.04 8.70
N VAL A 92 15.93 -8.01 7.85
CA VAL A 92 17.08 -7.16 7.55
C VAL A 92 17.59 -6.46 8.82
N ALA A 93 16.70 -5.91 9.65
CA ALA A 93 17.09 -5.26 10.91
C ALA A 93 17.76 -6.22 11.88
N LEU A 94 17.21 -7.43 12.04
CA LEU A 94 17.75 -8.47 12.93
C LEU A 94 19.12 -8.98 12.43
N LEU A 95 19.22 -9.29 11.14
CA LEU A 95 20.49 -9.74 10.55
C LEU A 95 21.58 -8.68 10.67
N ALA A 96 21.23 -7.41 10.47
CA ALA A 96 22.16 -6.30 10.66
C ALA A 96 22.60 -6.19 12.12
N ALA A 97 21.68 -6.35 13.07
CA ALA A 97 22.01 -6.31 14.51
C ALA A 97 22.94 -7.45 14.93
N ILE A 98 22.70 -8.67 14.45
CA ILE A 98 23.54 -9.85 14.75
C ILE A 98 24.97 -9.69 14.18
N ASN A 99 25.11 -8.96 13.07
CA ASN A 99 26.41 -8.70 12.41
C ASN A 99 27.02 -7.35 12.84
N ASP A 100 26.63 -6.79 13.97
CA ASP A 100 27.14 -5.52 14.55
C ASP A 100 27.02 -4.30 13.62
N GLN A 101 26.10 -4.35 12.64
CA GLN A 101 25.83 -3.26 11.72
C GLN A 101 24.79 -2.29 12.31
N LEU A 102 25.12 -1.60 13.38
CA LEU A 102 24.22 -0.81 14.20
C LEU A 102 23.41 0.23 13.39
N VAL A 103 24.05 0.94 12.44
CA VAL A 103 23.37 1.95 11.61
C VAL A 103 22.29 1.32 10.76
N MET A 104 22.59 0.19 10.12
CA MET A 104 21.64 -0.55 9.29
C MET A 104 20.49 -1.13 10.14
N ALA A 105 20.83 -1.73 11.29
CA ALA A 105 19.85 -2.26 12.22
C ALA A 105 18.88 -1.18 12.72
N ALA A 106 19.39 -0.01 13.13
CA ALA A 106 18.58 1.11 13.57
C ALA A 106 17.71 1.66 12.44
N THR A 107 18.27 1.83 11.23
CA THR A 107 17.52 2.36 10.08
C THR A 107 16.35 1.45 9.70
N PHE A 108 16.58 0.15 9.56
CA PHE A 108 15.51 -0.80 9.22
C PHE A 108 14.58 -1.08 10.39
N GLY A 109 15.04 -0.97 11.64
CA GLY A 109 14.18 -1.02 12.83
C GLY A 109 13.19 0.14 12.86
N LEU A 110 13.64 1.38 12.61
CA LEU A 110 12.77 2.55 12.48
C LEU A 110 11.81 2.42 11.28
N ALA A 111 12.29 1.91 10.15
CA ALA A 111 11.45 1.64 8.98
C ALA A 111 10.36 0.60 9.29
N ALA A 112 10.68 -0.46 10.05
CA ALA A 112 9.71 -1.45 10.50
C ALA A 112 8.64 -0.82 11.38
N PHE A 113 9.03 0.01 12.34
CA PHE A 113 8.10 0.71 13.22
C PHE A 113 7.16 1.66 12.45
N GLY A 114 7.71 2.46 11.55
CA GLY A 114 6.92 3.34 10.67
C GLY A 114 5.95 2.55 9.79
N TRP A 115 6.42 1.43 9.23
CA TRP A 115 5.60 0.51 8.44
C TRP A 115 4.41 -0.04 9.23
N TRP A 116 4.63 -0.40 10.51
CA TRP A 116 3.56 -0.86 11.40
C TRP A 116 2.46 0.18 11.56
N GLY A 117 2.85 1.42 11.87
CA GLY A 117 1.90 2.53 12.01
C GLY A 117 1.10 2.80 10.75
N ILE A 118 1.78 2.82 9.58
CA ILE A 118 1.13 3.03 8.28
C ILE A 118 0.17 1.88 7.96
N ALA A 119 0.55 0.63 8.20
CA ALA A 119 -0.30 -0.53 7.94
C ALA A 119 -1.58 -0.51 8.81
N ALA A 120 -1.48 -0.10 10.07
CA ALA A 120 -2.62 0.05 10.97
C ALA A 120 -3.52 1.21 10.54
N HIS A 121 -2.93 2.36 10.19
CA HIS A 121 -3.65 3.52 9.67
C HIS A 121 -4.43 3.17 8.40
N ASP A 122 -3.77 2.52 7.45
CA ASP A 122 -4.39 2.13 6.19
C ASP A 122 -5.55 1.15 6.39
N ALA A 123 -5.38 0.16 7.27
CA ALA A 123 -6.43 -0.78 7.62
C ALA A 123 -7.65 -0.07 8.26
N TYR A 124 -7.41 0.91 9.12
CA TYR A 124 -8.45 1.76 9.71
C TYR A 124 -9.23 2.53 8.64
N ARG A 125 -8.52 3.17 7.70
CA ARG A 125 -9.15 3.96 6.63
C ARG A 125 -9.93 3.10 5.64
N GLU A 126 -9.43 1.92 5.30
CA GLU A 126 -10.16 0.94 4.48
C GLU A 126 -11.45 0.49 5.17
N ALA A 127 -11.39 0.20 6.49
CA ALA A 127 -12.58 -0.17 7.27
C ALA A 127 -13.64 0.94 7.33
N ARG A 128 -13.22 2.21 7.29
CA ARG A 128 -14.12 3.36 7.22
C ARG A 128 -14.69 3.64 5.83
N GLY A 129 -14.28 2.90 4.81
CA GLY A 129 -14.67 3.16 3.43
C GLY A 129 -14.06 4.45 2.87
N GLU A 130 -12.87 4.84 3.33
CA GLU A 130 -12.13 6.02 2.91
C GLU A 130 -10.88 5.65 2.07
N PRO A 131 -11.00 4.97 0.93
CA PRO A 131 -9.86 4.46 0.16
C PRO A 131 -8.94 5.56 -0.39
N LYS A 132 -9.44 6.80 -0.53
CA LYS A 132 -8.64 7.95 -0.98
C LYS A 132 -7.60 8.39 0.05
N SER A 133 -7.76 8.03 1.32
CA SER A 133 -6.88 8.37 2.43
C SER A 133 -5.88 7.27 2.80
N VAL A 134 -5.89 6.16 2.08
CA VAL A 134 -4.93 5.06 2.24
C VAL A 134 -3.58 5.48 1.67
N ILE A 135 -2.52 5.37 2.47
CA ILE A 135 -1.17 5.81 2.12
C ILE A 135 -0.51 4.83 1.14
N LEU A 136 -0.55 3.53 1.47
CA LEU A 136 0.09 2.48 0.69
C LEU A 136 -0.84 1.95 -0.40
N THR A 137 -1.16 2.80 -1.36
CA THR A 137 -1.85 2.41 -2.59
C THR A 137 -0.85 1.96 -3.66
N GLY A 138 -1.28 1.17 -4.62
CA GLY A 138 -0.48 0.53 -5.67
C GLY A 138 0.87 1.16 -6.02
N ARG A 139 0.91 2.39 -6.56
CA ARG A 139 2.17 3.06 -6.93
C ARG A 139 3.01 3.47 -5.71
N THR A 140 2.38 4.03 -4.67
CA THR A 140 3.08 4.44 -3.44
C THR A 140 3.75 3.24 -2.77
N PHE A 141 3.05 2.10 -2.72
CA PHE A 141 3.62 0.85 -2.21
C PHE A 141 4.89 0.45 -2.97
N VAL A 142 4.85 0.46 -4.31
CA VAL A 142 6.01 0.13 -5.15
C VAL A 142 7.17 1.09 -4.88
N TYR A 143 6.94 2.40 -4.79
CA TYR A 143 7.99 3.37 -4.51
C TYR A 143 8.62 3.18 -3.13
N VAL A 144 7.82 2.85 -2.11
CA VAL A 144 8.36 2.54 -0.76
C VAL A 144 9.24 1.30 -0.79
N VAL A 145 8.79 0.24 -1.47
CA VAL A 145 9.59 -1.00 -1.64
C VAL A 145 10.91 -0.71 -2.36
N LEU A 146 10.86 -0.02 -3.49
CA LEU A 146 12.07 0.34 -4.26
C LEU A 146 13.01 1.24 -3.45
N GLY A 147 12.48 2.21 -2.71
CA GLY A 147 13.26 3.07 -1.82
C GLY A 147 13.97 2.29 -0.71
N LEU A 148 13.30 1.34 -0.08
CA LEU A 148 13.89 0.48 0.95
C LEU A 148 14.95 -0.46 0.37
N LEU A 149 14.73 -1.02 -0.82
CA LEU A 149 15.74 -1.85 -1.52
C LEU A 149 16.98 -1.03 -1.90
N PHE A 150 16.77 0.18 -2.42
CA PHE A 150 17.88 1.10 -2.73
C PHE A 150 18.68 1.47 -1.48
N LEU A 151 17.99 1.82 -0.39
CA LEU A 151 18.61 2.13 0.90
C LEU A 151 19.44 0.95 1.43
N MET A 152 18.89 -0.26 1.36
CA MET A 152 19.61 -1.47 1.75
C MET A 152 20.89 -1.66 0.90
N GLY A 153 20.77 -1.52 -0.43
CA GLY A 153 21.91 -1.63 -1.33
C GLY A 153 23.02 -0.63 -1.02
N THR A 154 22.67 0.63 -0.78
CA THR A 154 23.64 1.69 -0.43
C THR A 154 24.34 1.42 0.90
N LEU A 155 23.60 0.95 1.92
CA LEU A 155 24.17 0.62 3.22
C LEU A 155 25.08 -0.61 3.15
N LEU A 156 24.75 -1.63 2.37
CA LEU A 156 25.60 -2.80 2.13
C LEU A 156 26.91 -2.41 1.45
N VAL A 157 26.87 -1.59 0.42
CA VAL A 157 28.07 -1.08 -0.25
C VAL A 157 28.93 -0.27 0.72
N ALA A 158 28.33 0.62 1.50
CA ALA A 158 29.05 1.43 2.48
C ALA A 158 29.73 0.57 3.57
N THR A 159 29.09 -0.49 4.04
CA THR A 159 29.69 -1.42 5.02
C THR A 159 30.83 -2.24 4.40
N ALA A 160 30.66 -2.74 3.17
CA ALA A 160 31.71 -3.45 2.46
C ALA A 160 32.96 -2.58 2.21
N MET A 161 32.78 -1.32 1.85
CA MET A 161 33.88 -0.37 1.67
C MET A 161 34.62 -0.05 2.97
N ARG A 162 33.96 -0.07 4.12
CA ARG A 162 34.60 0.11 5.44
C ARG A 162 35.41 -1.14 5.85
N ALA A 163 34.90 -2.33 5.57
CA ALA A 163 35.58 -3.58 5.92
C ALA A 163 36.87 -3.80 5.13
N ASN A 164 37.02 -3.16 3.97
CA ASN A 164 38.20 -3.26 3.11
C ASN A 164 39.27 -2.15 3.35
N ARG A 165 39.05 -1.29 4.37
CA ARG A 165 40.02 -0.27 4.81
C ARG A 165 40.75 -0.70 6.07
#